data_7b30d6bd184ec2620059d8b79b795b7a
#
_entry.id   7b30d6bd184ec2620059d8b79b795b7a
#
_cell.length_a   1.000
_cell.length_b   1.000
_cell.length_c   1.000
_cell.angle_alpha   90.00
_cell.angle_beta   90.00
_cell.angle_gamma   90.00
#
_symmetry.space_group_name_H-M   'P 1'
#
loop_
_entity.id
_entity.type
_entity.pdbx_description
1 polymer ?
#
loop_
_entity_poly.entity_id
_entity_poly.type
_entity_poly.pdbx_seq_one_letter_code
_entity_poly.pdbx_strand_id
1 'polypeptide(L)'
;MSIPYQVVFQEDWEEQGQVIRFWREDSEAFQRAGIPIGLTPLPEAEHLIYRSATIYDPKHYPSDPRYIHTYDINNFYLMMHRYLPVIEDLSIPTFFVDQLDERVDEEMARRGWREAFIKKDAKALEAWGEGMSIYPRHSFAEMQTHFDKMPGEKYCIRQVMDKDYIIEHDTRYWVLNGKVYRRDGLPIPDIVLEAADRLIKAKGGRYFTIDATPQFVIEVNPGESSDRHGENSAELFASWFFDAFFANN
;
A
#
# COMPACT_ATOMS: atom_id res chain seq x y z
N MET A 1 -18.82 -25.44 -13.14
CA MET A 1 -19.14 -24.02 -13.35
C MET A 1 -17.88 -23.27 -12.94
N SER A 2 -17.27 -22.45 -13.81
CA SER A 2 -16.06 -21.72 -13.44
C SER A 2 -16.39 -20.61 -12.45
N ILE A 3 -15.46 -20.30 -11.55
CA ILE A 3 -15.52 -19.20 -10.60
C ILE A 3 -14.58 -18.12 -11.16
N PRO A 4 -15.07 -16.91 -11.55
CA PRO A 4 -14.22 -15.91 -12.19
C PRO A 4 -13.09 -15.44 -11.27
N TYR A 5 -13.38 -15.24 -9.99
CA TYR A 5 -12.39 -14.84 -8.97
C TYR A 5 -12.60 -15.59 -7.66
N GLN A 6 -11.50 -15.86 -6.96
CA GLN A 6 -11.49 -16.32 -5.56
C GLN A 6 -10.53 -15.45 -4.76
N VAL A 7 -10.90 -15.10 -3.53
CA VAL A 7 -9.98 -14.48 -2.58
C VAL A 7 -9.33 -15.57 -1.71
N VAL A 8 -8.01 -15.63 -1.77
CA VAL A 8 -7.20 -16.54 -0.97
C VAL A 8 -6.58 -15.77 0.18
N PHE A 9 -6.98 -16.10 1.39
CA PHE A 9 -6.44 -15.50 2.60
C PHE A 9 -5.21 -16.26 3.07
N GLN A 10 -4.24 -15.54 3.64
CA GLN A 10 -3.12 -16.15 4.31
C GLN A 10 -3.61 -16.93 5.54
N GLU A 11 -3.10 -18.17 5.68
CA GLU A 11 -3.33 -18.98 6.86
C GLU A 11 -2.59 -18.40 8.07
N ASP A 12 -3.22 -18.50 9.25
CA ASP A 12 -2.62 -18.09 10.50
C ASP A 12 -1.51 -19.08 10.89
N TRP A 13 -0.34 -18.56 11.27
CA TRP A 13 0.80 -19.40 11.63
C TRP A 13 0.68 -20.03 13.03
N GLU A 14 -0.20 -19.52 13.90
CA GLU A 14 -0.46 -20.04 15.24
C GLU A 14 -1.70 -20.93 15.29
N GLU A 15 -2.69 -20.65 14.42
CA GLU A 15 -3.97 -21.33 14.38
C GLU A 15 -4.20 -21.96 13.00
N GLN A 16 -3.66 -23.16 12.80
CA GLN A 16 -3.78 -23.89 11.54
C GLN A 16 -5.23 -24.06 11.08
N GLY A 17 -5.49 -23.87 9.80
CA GLY A 17 -6.85 -23.93 9.21
C GLY A 17 -7.67 -22.67 9.40
N GLN A 18 -7.12 -21.61 10.00
CA GLN A 18 -7.79 -20.33 10.18
C GLN A 18 -7.16 -19.24 9.32
N VAL A 19 -7.97 -18.24 8.95
CA VAL A 19 -7.48 -17.00 8.36
C VAL A 19 -6.65 -16.24 9.40
N ILE A 20 -5.51 -15.69 9.00
CA ILE A 20 -4.70 -14.84 9.86
C ILE A 20 -5.56 -13.77 10.53
N ARG A 21 -5.39 -13.57 11.83
CA ARG A 21 -6.28 -12.76 12.69
C ARG A 21 -6.60 -11.37 12.15
N PHE A 22 -5.66 -10.73 11.45
CA PHE A 22 -5.85 -9.38 10.88
C PHE A 22 -6.95 -9.30 9.82
N TRP A 23 -7.28 -10.43 9.16
CA TRP A 23 -8.23 -10.47 8.05
C TRP A 23 -9.47 -11.33 8.33
N ARG A 24 -9.70 -11.75 9.57
CA ARG A 24 -10.88 -12.59 9.92
C ARG A 24 -12.19 -11.85 9.65
N GLU A 25 -12.30 -10.59 10.06
CA GLU A 25 -13.49 -9.77 9.76
C GLU A 25 -13.72 -9.62 8.25
N ASP A 26 -12.65 -9.36 7.47
CA ASP A 26 -12.76 -9.27 6.02
C ASP A 26 -13.25 -10.60 5.44
N SER A 27 -12.68 -11.72 5.88
CA SER A 27 -13.08 -13.05 5.37
C SER A 27 -14.54 -13.36 5.66
N GLU A 28 -15.02 -13.05 6.86
CA GLU A 28 -16.43 -13.23 7.24
C GLU A 28 -17.36 -12.32 6.41
N ALA A 29 -17.00 -11.06 6.21
CA ALA A 29 -17.78 -10.12 5.41
C ALA A 29 -17.82 -10.55 3.93
N PHE A 30 -16.70 -11.01 3.38
CA PHE A 30 -16.61 -11.52 2.02
C PHE A 30 -17.50 -12.76 1.85
N GLN A 31 -17.48 -13.69 2.83
CA GLN A 31 -18.34 -14.86 2.83
C GLN A 31 -19.83 -14.45 2.85
N ARG A 32 -20.22 -13.51 3.72
CA ARG A 32 -21.59 -12.97 3.76
C ARG A 32 -22.02 -12.31 2.46
N ALA A 33 -21.09 -11.65 1.76
CA ALA A 33 -21.33 -11.06 0.46
C ALA A 33 -21.36 -12.07 -0.71
N GLY A 34 -21.15 -13.35 -0.43
CA GLY A 34 -21.14 -14.41 -1.45
C GLY A 34 -19.86 -14.44 -2.31
N ILE A 35 -18.80 -13.78 -1.87
CA ILE A 35 -17.48 -13.81 -2.52
C ILE A 35 -16.82 -15.15 -2.20
N PRO A 36 -16.37 -15.93 -3.20
CA PRO A 36 -15.63 -17.17 -2.96
C PRO A 36 -14.32 -16.88 -2.21
N ILE A 37 -14.17 -17.47 -1.04
CA ILE A 37 -12.96 -17.33 -0.20
C ILE A 37 -12.35 -18.69 0.12
N GLY A 38 -11.09 -18.72 0.54
CA GLY A 38 -10.41 -19.92 1.04
C GLY A 38 -8.99 -19.64 1.52
N LEU A 39 -8.36 -20.66 2.12
CA LEU A 39 -6.94 -20.65 2.47
C LEU A 39 -6.08 -21.21 1.34
N THR A 40 -6.70 -21.94 0.42
CA THR A 40 -6.05 -22.54 -0.74
C THR A 40 -6.82 -22.24 -2.02
N PRO A 41 -6.13 -22.18 -3.18
CA PRO A 41 -6.77 -22.02 -4.47
C PRO A 41 -7.76 -23.16 -4.80
N LEU A 42 -8.96 -22.81 -5.24
CA LEU A 42 -9.90 -23.75 -5.83
C LEU A 42 -9.50 -24.05 -7.28
N PRO A 43 -9.60 -25.31 -7.73
CA PRO A 43 -9.25 -25.67 -9.12
C PRO A 43 -10.08 -24.93 -10.18
N GLU A 44 -11.36 -24.65 -9.90
CA GLU A 44 -12.31 -23.99 -10.78
C GLU A 44 -12.18 -22.46 -10.80
N ALA A 45 -11.36 -21.85 -9.93
CA ALA A 45 -11.13 -20.41 -9.94
C ALA A 45 -10.22 -20.00 -11.12
N GLU A 46 -10.69 -19.04 -11.92
CA GLU A 46 -9.94 -18.52 -13.07
C GLU A 46 -8.86 -17.53 -12.64
N HIS A 47 -9.18 -16.69 -11.65
CA HIS A 47 -8.27 -15.71 -11.07
C HIS A 47 -8.27 -15.79 -9.54
N LEU A 48 -7.11 -15.51 -8.96
CA LEU A 48 -6.90 -15.52 -7.53
C LEU A 48 -6.48 -14.13 -7.04
N ILE A 49 -7.04 -13.69 -5.93
CA ILE A 49 -6.68 -12.45 -5.25
C ILE A 49 -6.12 -12.83 -3.89
N TYR A 50 -4.88 -12.45 -3.62
CA TYR A 50 -4.24 -12.78 -2.34
C TYR A 50 -4.50 -11.71 -1.30
N ARG A 51 -4.78 -12.11 -0.07
CA ARG A 51 -4.95 -11.25 1.11
C ARG A 51 -4.04 -11.75 2.22
N SER A 52 -2.98 -11.01 2.53
CA SER A 52 -1.90 -11.46 3.41
C SER A 52 -1.31 -10.33 4.24
N ALA A 53 -0.46 -10.67 5.20
CA ALA A 53 0.49 -9.72 5.76
C ALA A 53 1.50 -9.27 4.68
N THR A 54 2.21 -8.18 4.94
CA THR A 54 3.23 -7.67 4.01
C THR A 54 4.34 -8.70 3.76
N ILE A 55 4.60 -9.01 2.50
CA ILE A 55 5.60 -10.00 2.08
C ILE A 55 6.78 -9.29 1.42
N TYR A 56 7.94 -9.38 2.05
CA TYR A 56 9.20 -8.80 1.55
C TYR A 56 10.08 -9.84 0.81
N ASP A 57 9.98 -11.13 1.16
CA ASP A 57 10.75 -12.20 0.52
C ASP A 57 9.92 -12.88 -0.57
N PRO A 58 10.40 -12.89 -1.83
CA PRO A 58 9.69 -13.52 -2.94
C PRO A 58 9.39 -15.02 -2.72
N LYS A 59 10.17 -15.71 -1.88
CA LYS A 59 9.94 -17.12 -1.57
C LYS A 59 8.63 -17.39 -0.83
N HIS A 60 8.12 -16.38 -0.13
CA HIS A 60 6.88 -16.48 0.63
C HIS A 60 5.66 -15.98 -0.16
N TYR A 61 5.88 -15.45 -1.37
CA TYR A 61 4.79 -15.02 -2.23
C TYR A 61 4.22 -16.21 -3.03
N PRO A 62 2.88 -16.31 -3.17
CA PRO A 62 2.28 -17.42 -3.89
C PRO A 62 2.73 -17.47 -5.36
N SER A 63 3.04 -18.67 -5.85
CA SER A 63 3.57 -18.89 -7.20
C SER A 63 2.53 -19.31 -8.25
N ASP A 64 1.26 -19.51 -7.86
CA ASP A 64 0.19 -19.89 -8.80
C ASP A 64 -0.01 -18.76 -9.83
N PRO A 65 0.07 -19.04 -11.16
CA PRO A 65 -0.02 -18.01 -12.19
C PRO A 65 -1.40 -17.35 -12.31
N ARG A 66 -2.42 -17.89 -11.64
CA ARG A 66 -3.77 -17.31 -11.61
C ARG A 66 -3.87 -16.09 -10.68
N TYR A 67 -2.90 -15.86 -9.78
CA TYR A 67 -2.91 -14.66 -8.96
C TYR A 67 -2.83 -13.40 -9.83
N ILE A 68 -3.75 -12.45 -9.59
CA ILE A 68 -3.82 -11.19 -10.35
C ILE A 68 -2.63 -10.27 -10.11
N HIS A 69 -1.92 -10.46 -8.98
CA HIS A 69 -0.64 -9.86 -8.69
C HIS A 69 0.43 -10.92 -8.58
N THR A 70 1.58 -10.63 -9.14
CA THR A 70 2.84 -11.35 -8.90
C THR A 70 3.61 -10.65 -7.80
N TYR A 71 4.65 -11.29 -7.27
CA TYR A 71 5.58 -10.64 -6.34
C TYR A 71 6.16 -9.33 -6.92
N ASP A 72 6.45 -9.28 -8.21
CA ASP A 72 7.00 -8.09 -8.87
C ASP A 72 5.99 -6.92 -8.90
N ILE A 73 4.71 -7.19 -9.09
CA ILE A 73 3.64 -6.18 -8.98
C ILE A 73 3.47 -5.71 -7.54
N ASN A 74 3.41 -6.66 -6.57
CA ASN A 74 3.33 -6.34 -5.15
C ASN A 74 4.53 -5.48 -4.71
N ASN A 75 5.73 -5.87 -5.08
CA ASN A 75 6.96 -5.17 -4.72
C ASN A 75 7.07 -3.78 -5.39
N PHE A 76 6.48 -3.60 -6.58
CA PHE A 76 6.37 -2.28 -7.21
C PHE A 76 5.57 -1.32 -6.34
N TYR A 77 4.43 -1.73 -5.81
CA TYR A 77 3.60 -0.90 -4.92
C TYR A 77 4.13 -0.81 -3.50
N LEU A 78 4.91 -1.78 -3.05
CA LEU A 78 5.50 -1.80 -1.72
C LEU A 78 6.68 -0.84 -1.59
N MET A 79 7.53 -0.76 -2.61
CA MET A 79 8.77 0.03 -2.60
C MET A 79 8.56 1.39 -3.24
N MET A 80 8.59 2.46 -2.44
CA MET A 80 8.31 3.82 -2.89
C MET A 80 9.21 4.26 -4.05
N HIS A 81 10.50 3.91 -4.03
CA HIS A 81 11.43 4.29 -5.11
C HIS A 81 11.07 3.69 -6.47
N ARG A 82 10.21 2.65 -6.51
CA ARG A 82 9.78 1.99 -7.74
C ARG A 82 8.56 2.66 -8.37
N TYR A 83 7.55 3.01 -7.56
CA TYR A 83 6.32 3.62 -8.08
C TYR A 83 6.38 5.15 -8.16
N LEU A 84 7.13 5.81 -7.26
CA LEU A 84 7.14 7.26 -7.18
C LEU A 84 7.54 7.94 -8.50
N PRO A 85 8.52 7.47 -9.27
CA PRO A 85 8.87 8.11 -10.56
C PRO A 85 7.70 8.19 -11.55
N VAL A 86 6.68 7.33 -11.40
CA VAL A 86 5.48 7.33 -12.27
C VAL A 86 4.52 8.47 -11.92
N ILE A 87 4.52 8.91 -10.65
CA ILE A 87 3.60 9.89 -10.08
C ILE A 87 4.34 11.00 -9.32
N GLU A 88 5.59 11.28 -9.66
CA GLU A 88 6.45 12.21 -8.93
C GLU A 88 5.83 13.61 -8.81
N ASP A 89 5.26 14.12 -9.89
CA ASP A 89 4.59 15.42 -9.97
C ASP A 89 3.24 15.49 -9.23
N LEU A 90 2.67 14.33 -8.87
CA LEU A 90 1.44 14.21 -8.09
C LEU A 90 1.72 13.95 -6.60
N SER A 91 2.96 13.78 -6.20
CA SER A 91 3.35 13.34 -4.86
C SER A 91 4.08 14.42 -4.07
N ILE A 92 4.19 14.21 -2.76
CA ILE A 92 5.07 15.04 -1.92
C ILE A 92 6.48 14.98 -2.49
N PRO A 93 7.18 16.12 -2.70
CA PRO A 93 8.54 16.15 -3.17
C PRO A 93 9.45 15.21 -2.36
N THR A 94 10.15 14.32 -3.07
CA THR A 94 10.89 13.20 -2.48
C THR A 94 12.17 12.96 -3.27
N PHE A 95 13.21 12.48 -2.61
CA PHE A 95 14.38 11.87 -3.28
C PHE A 95 14.85 10.66 -2.47
N PHE A 96 15.68 9.84 -3.11
CA PHE A 96 16.15 8.58 -2.52
C PHE A 96 17.66 8.54 -2.44
N VAL A 97 18.18 7.96 -1.36
CA VAL A 97 19.61 7.71 -1.16
C VAL A 97 19.84 6.29 -0.64
N ASP A 98 21.02 5.74 -0.90
CA ASP A 98 21.43 4.43 -0.38
C ASP A 98 21.97 4.53 1.06
N GLN A 99 22.46 5.71 1.45
CA GLN A 99 23.05 5.99 2.77
C GLN A 99 22.65 7.39 3.25
N LEU A 100 22.52 7.52 4.58
CA LEU A 100 22.32 8.82 5.22
C LEU A 100 23.69 9.45 5.50
N ASP A 101 24.11 10.39 4.68
CA ASP A 101 25.37 11.12 4.76
C ASP A 101 25.20 12.57 4.30
N GLU A 102 26.31 13.30 4.17
CA GLU A 102 26.36 14.71 3.79
C GLU A 102 25.66 15.03 2.44
N ARG A 103 25.52 14.05 1.55
CA ARG A 103 24.80 14.23 0.27
C ARG A 103 23.32 14.54 0.49
N VAL A 104 22.76 14.10 1.61
CA VAL A 104 21.38 14.44 1.99
C VAL A 104 21.28 15.94 2.29
N ASP A 105 22.25 16.50 3.06
CA ASP A 105 22.28 17.93 3.36
C ASP A 105 22.47 18.79 2.12
N GLU A 106 23.36 18.37 1.21
CA GLU A 106 23.59 19.05 -0.06
C GLU A 106 22.32 19.10 -0.91
N GLU A 107 21.62 17.98 -1.05
CA GLU A 107 20.39 17.91 -1.85
C GLU A 107 19.23 18.66 -1.17
N MET A 108 19.11 18.62 0.15
CA MET A 108 18.13 19.42 0.89
C MET A 108 18.39 20.92 0.69
N ALA A 109 19.66 21.36 0.78
CA ALA A 109 20.05 22.75 0.55
C ALA A 109 19.70 23.19 -0.88
N ARG A 110 19.98 22.34 -1.88
CA ARG A 110 19.65 22.61 -3.29
C ARG A 110 18.13 22.78 -3.50
N ARG A 111 17.31 22.04 -2.74
CA ARG A 111 15.85 22.13 -2.77
C ARG A 111 15.28 23.24 -1.88
N GLY A 112 16.10 23.89 -1.08
CA GLY A 112 15.67 24.90 -0.11
C GLY A 112 14.91 24.33 1.10
N TRP A 113 15.10 23.03 1.39
CA TRP A 113 14.47 22.38 2.54
C TRP A 113 15.27 22.61 3.82
N ARG A 114 14.58 22.98 4.89
CA ARG A 114 15.18 23.13 6.23
C ARG A 114 15.01 21.87 7.07
N GLU A 115 13.98 21.12 6.80
CA GLU A 115 13.65 19.85 7.47
C GLU A 115 13.23 18.82 6.42
N ALA A 116 13.48 17.56 6.71
CA ALA A 116 13.00 16.45 5.91
C ALA A 116 12.40 15.35 6.78
N PHE A 117 11.37 14.68 6.26
CA PHE A 117 10.88 13.43 6.81
C PHE A 117 11.66 12.28 6.17
N ILE A 118 12.35 11.48 6.97
CA ILE A 118 13.16 10.35 6.52
C ILE A 118 12.52 9.04 6.94
N LYS A 119 12.39 8.11 6.01
CA LYS A 119 11.96 6.73 6.26
C LYS A 119 12.66 5.75 5.33
N LYS A 120 12.51 4.44 5.56
CA LYS A 120 12.79 3.45 4.51
C LYS A 120 11.72 3.52 3.43
N ASP A 121 12.06 3.15 2.22
CA ASP A 121 11.15 3.21 1.06
C ASP A 121 10.08 2.11 1.04
N ALA A 122 10.25 1.04 1.81
CA ALA A 122 9.18 0.12 2.10
C ALA A 122 8.16 0.75 3.06
N LYS A 123 6.97 0.17 3.15
CA LYS A 123 5.91 0.60 4.08
C LYS A 123 6.49 0.72 5.48
N ALA A 124 6.34 1.91 6.09
CA ALA A 124 6.77 2.12 7.47
C ALA A 124 5.94 1.23 8.40
N LEU A 125 6.61 0.43 9.21
CA LEU A 125 5.98 -0.25 10.33
C LEU A 125 5.63 0.79 11.40
N GLU A 126 4.51 0.59 12.09
CA GLU A 126 3.87 1.48 13.07
C GLU A 126 4.72 1.85 14.31
N ALA A 127 5.99 1.47 14.37
CA ALA A 127 6.85 1.56 15.55
C ALA A 127 7.54 2.91 15.77
N TRP A 128 7.15 3.97 15.05
CA TRP A 128 7.87 5.23 15.12
C TRP A 128 7.19 6.20 16.09
N GLY A 129 7.84 6.42 17.20
CA GLY A 129 7.48 7.56 18.05
C GLY A 129 7.50 8.86 17.25
N GLU A 130 6.52 9.72 17.46
CA GLU A 130 6.41 11.02 16.83
C GLU A 130 7.75 11.78 16.89
N GLY A 131 8.25 12.19 15.73
CA GLY A 131 9.46 13.02 15.59
C GLY A 131 10.76 12.29 15.30
N MET A 132 10.86 10.96 15.44
CA MET A 132 12.10 10.21 15.15
C MET A 132 12.51 10.25 13.66
N SER A 133 11.58 10.55 12.78
CA SER A 133 11.81 10.63 11.33
C SER A 133 12.08 12.04 10.82
N ILE A 134 12.13 13.06 11.66
CA ILE A 134 12.38 14.45 11.24
C ILE A 134 13.85 14.80 11.39
N TYR A 135 14.51 15.06 10.25
CA TYR A 135 15.85 15.61 10.18
C TYR A 135 15.76 17.15 10.05
N PRO A 136 16.59 17.98 10.72
CA PRO A 136 17.74 17.59 11.53
C PRO A 136 17.48 17.45 13.07
N ARG A 137 16.25 17.16 13.48
CA ARG A 137 15.93 16.96 14.92
C ARG A 137 16.72 15.80 15.53
N HIS A 138 17.03 14.79 14.71
CA HIS A 138 17.89 13.66 15.05
C HIS A 138 19.03 13.57 14.06
N SER A 139 20.21 13.12 14.49
CA SER A 139 21.36 12.89 13.63
C SER A 139 21.16 11.69 12.71
N PHE A 140 21.86 11.64 11.58
CA PHE A 140 21.84 10.48 10.71
C PHE A 140 22.25 9.19 11.41
N ALA A 141 23.22 9.24 12.32
CA ALA A 141 23.67 8.07 13.06
C ALA A 141 22.57 7.50 13.98
N GLU A 142 21.80 8.38 14.67
CA GLU A 142 20.64 7.95 15.47
C GLU A 142 19.57 7.32 14.59
N MET A 143 19.22 7.98 13.50
CA MET A 143 18.22 7.49 12.53
C MET A 143 18.64 6.14 11.95
N GLN A 144 19.89 5.99 11.52
CA GLN A 144 20.41 4.79 10.90
C GLN A 144 20.30 3.57 11.82
N THR A 145 20.58 3.74 13.12
CA THR A 145 20.43 2.65 14.10
C THR A 145 19.00 2.06 14.14
N HIS A 146 17.99 2.87 13.87
CA HIS A 146 16.60 2.41 13.78
C HIS A 146 16.28 1.86 12.39
N PHE A 147 16.70 2.55 11.35
CA PHE A 147 16.37 2.19 9.96
C PHE A 147 17.05 0.90 9.49
N ASP A 148 18.24 0.57 10.00
CA ASP A 148 18.95 -0.66 9.63
C ASP A 148 18.19 -1.94 10.02
N LYS A 149 17.23 -1.83 10.94
CA LYS A 149 16.35 -2.93 11.36
C LYS A 149 15.07 -3.02 10.55
N MET A 150 14.83 -2.06 9.65
CA MET A 150 13.59 -1.98 8.88
C MET A 150 13.77 -2.53 7.48
N PRO A 151 12.71 -3.13 6.92
CA PRO A 151 12.72 -3.52 5.52
C PRO A 151 12.75 -2.29 4.62
N GLY A 152 13.34 -2.46 3.44
CA GLY A 152 13.46 -1.42 2.43
C GLY A 152 14.84 -1.39 1.81
N GLU A 153 14.89 -0.96 0.55
CA GLU A 153 16.13 -0.93 -0.24
C GLU A 153 16.84 0.42 -0.11
N LYS A 154 16.09 1.51 0.04
CA LYS A 154 16.61 2.87 0.04
C LYS A 154 16.07 3.70 1.21
N TYR A 155 16.75 4.78 1.53
CA TYR A 155 16.20 5.83 2.36
C TYR A 155 15.40 6.79 1.49
N CYS A 156 14.19 7.07 1.92
CA CYS A 156 13.26 8.00 1.31
C CYS A 156 13.29 9.31 2.10
N ILE A 157 13.71 10.38 1.45
CA ILE A 157 13.85 11.71 2.01
C ILE A 157 12.74 12.57 1.41
N ARG A 158 11.82 13.05 2.23
CA ARG A 158 10.62 13.75 1.82
C ARG A 158 10.56 15.16 2.41
N GLN A 159 10.01 16.10 1.66
CA GLN A 159 9.69 17.40 2.20
C GLN A 159 8.72 17.28 3.38
N VAL A 160 9.00 17.97 4.47
CA VAL A 160 8.06 18.09 5.59
C VAL A 160 6.88 18.95 5.14
N MET A 161 5.69 18.38 5.23
CA MET A 161 4.43 19.04 4.93
C MET A 161 3.74 19.45 6.23
N ASP A 162 2.77 20.34 6.14
CA ASP A 162 1.93 20.71 7.28
C ASP A 162 1.22 19.46 7.85
N LYS A 163 1.56 19.11 9.09
CA LYS A 163 1.05 17.91 9.76
C LYS A 163 -0.46 17.99 9.97
N ASP A 164 -0.97 19.16 10.35
CA ASP A 164 -2.38 19.35 10.66
C ASP A 164 -3.21 19.22 9.37
N TYR A 165 -2.69 19.78 8.26
CA TYR A 165 -3.30 19.60 6.95
C TYR A 165 -3.35 18.13 6.52
N ILE A 166 -2.25 17.38 6.71
CA ILE A 166 -2.23 15.95 6.37
C ILE A 166 -3.27 15.19 7.21
N ILE A 167 -3.26 15.37 8.55
CA ILE A 167 -4.18 14.67 9.45
C ILE A 167 -5.66 14.94 9.09
N GLU A 168 -5.97 16.17 8.70
CA GLU A 168 -7.33 16.56 8.35
C GLU A 168 -7.79 15.99 7.00
N HIS A 169 -6.88 15.84 6.04
CA HIS A 169 -7.22 15.57 4.64
C HIS A 169 -6.71 14.21 4.11
N ASP A 170 -5.90 13.47 4.87
CA ASP A 170 -5.42 12.16 4.47
C ASP A 170 -6.58 11.17 4.36
N THR A 171 -6.72 10.59 3.18
CA THR A 171 -7.78 9.64 2.88
C THR A 171 -7.21 8.48 2.10
N ARG A 172 -7.58 7.25 2.51
CA ARG A 172 -7.26 6.04 1.76
C ARG A 172 -8.29 5.77 0.67
N TYR A 173 -7.78 5.64 -0.54
CA TYR A 173 -8.54 5.23 -1.72
C TYR A 173 -8.16 3.81 -2.12
N TRP A 174 -9.15 2.97 -2.37
CA TRP A 174 -8.94 1.62 -2.87
C TRP A 174 -9.07 1.58 -4.38
N VAL A 175 -8.05 1.05 -5.05
CA VAL A 175 -8.09 0.77 -6.49
C VAL A 175 -8.33 -0.73 -6.67
N LEU A 176 -9.54 -1.08 -7.10
CA LEU A 176 -10.01 -2.44 -7.28
C LEU A 176 -10.42 -2.63 -8.74
N ASN A 177 -9.70 -3.47 -9.47
CA ASN A 177 -9.97 -3.78 -10.88
C ASN A 177 -10.18 -2.53 -11.77
N GLY A 178 -9.38 -1.48 -11.56
CA GLY A 178 -9.45 -0.23 -12.31
C GLY A 178 -10.48 0.78 -11.82
N LYS A 179 -11.33 0.43 -10.86
CA LYS A 179 -12.24 1.36 -10.19
C LYS A 179 -11.61 1.91 -8.92
N VAL A 180 -11.88 3.17 -8.61
CA VAL A 180 -11.40 3.82 -7.38
C VAL A 180 -12.58 4.00 -6.43
N TYR A 181 -12.39 3.60 -5.18
CA TYR A 181 -13.41 3.66 -4.11
C TYR A 181 -12.95 4.53 -2.97
N ARG A 182 -13.90 5.27 -2.41
CA ARG A 182 -13.76 6.13 -1.24
C ARG A 182 -14.88 5.86 -0.25
N ARG A 183 -14.57 5.84 1.06
CA ARG A 183 -15.49 5.49 2.14
C ARG A 183 -16.77 6.31 2.18
N ASP A 184 -16.64 7.63 2.09
CA ASP A 184 -17.71 8.59 2.37
C ASP A 184 -18.61 8.91 1.16
N GLY A 185 -18.32 8.27 0.01
CA GLY A 185 -19.04 8.52 -1.25
C GLY A 185 -18.85 9.93 -1.82
N LEU A 186 -17.92 10.72 -1.25
CA LEU A 186 -17.56 12.03 -1.79
C LEU A 186 -16.83 11.87 -3.12
N PRO A 187 -16.80 12.91 -3.97
CA PRO A 187 -16.03 12.87 -5.21
C PRO A 187 -14.57 12.52 -4.97
N ILE A 188 -14.04 11.66 -5.82
CA ILE A 188 -12.63 11.28 -5.80
C ILE A 188 -11.84 12.41 -6.46
N PRO A 189 -10.77 12.94 -5.81
CA PRO A 189 -9.94 13.98 -6.38
C PRO A 189 -9.30 13.53 -7.71
N ASP A 190 -9.21 14.44 -8.68
CA ASP A 190 -8.62 14.17 -9.99
C ASP A 190 -7.19 13.63 -9.88
N ILE A 191 -6.41 14.15 -8.93
CA ILE A 191 -5.03 13.68 -8.64
C ILE A 191 -4.98 12.20 -8.30
N VAL A 192 -5.98 11.67 -7.59
CA VAL A 192 -6.05 10.24 -7.23
C VAL A 192 -6.42 9.40 -8.45
N LEU A 193 -7.38 9.87 -9.27
CA LEU A 193 -7.77 9.20 -10.52
C LEU A 193 -6.60 9.15 -11.49
N GLU A 194 -5.86 10.24 -11.64
CA GLU A 194 -4.68 10.33 -12.50
C GLU A 194 -3.55 9.42 -11.99
N ALA A 195 -3.27 9.43 -10.69
CA ALA A 195 -2.27 8.55 -10.09
C ALA A 195 -2.63 7.07 -10.32
N ALA A 196 -3.88 6.69 -10.08
CA ALA A 196 -4.36 5.32 -10.31
C ALA A 196 -4.17 4.89 -11.78
N ASP A 197 -4.58 5.73 -12.74
CA ASP A 197 -4.42 5.46 -14.18
C ASP A 197 -2.95 5.27 -14.58
N ARG A 198 -2.06 6.18 -14.15
CA ARG A 198 -0.63 6.11 -14.43
C ARG A 198 0.01 4.85 -13.84
N LEU A 199 -0.30 4.50 -12.60
CA LEU A 199 0.21 3.32 -11.90
C LEU A 199 -0.25 2.02 -12.57
N ILE A 200 -1.53 1.93 -12.96
CA ILE A 200 -2.08 0.78 -13.69
C ILE A 200 -1.38 0.63 -15.04
N LYS A 201 -1.19 1.70 -15.80
CA LYS A 201 -0.49 1.69 -17.08
C LYS A 201 0.96 1.26 -16.95
N ALA A 202 1.64 1.69 -15.89
CA ALA A 202 3.04 1.38 -15.64
C ALA A 202 3.29 -0.08 -15.26
N LYS A 203 2.38 -0.69 -14.47
CA LYS A 203 2.64 -2.03 -13.90
C LYS A 203 1.49 -3.04 -14.05
N GLY A 204 0.30 -2.61 -14.47
CA GLY A 204 -0.85 -3.49 -14.67
C GLY A 204 -1.52 -3.98 -13.39
N GLY A 205 -1.22 -3.38 -12.24
CA GLY A 205 -1.81 -3.77 -10.95
C GLY A 205 -3.30 -3.46 -10.90
N ARG A 206 -4.07 -4.37 -10.28
CA ARG A 206 -5.53 -4.26 -10.17
C ARG A 206 -6.04 -4.17 -8.73
N TYR A 207 -5.13 -4.23 -7.76
CA TYR A 207 -5.47 -4.28 -6.34
C TYR A 207 -4.41 -3.55 -5.51
N PHE A 208 -4.65 -2.28 -5.19
CA PHE A 208 -3.73 -1.47 -4.40
C PHE A 208 -4.47 -0.30 -3.74
N THR A 209 -3.81 0.42 -2.83
CA THR A 209 -4.35 1.63 -2.21
C THR A 209 -3.50 2.83 -2.54
N ILE A 210 -4.15 4.00 -2.53
CA ILE A 210 -3.52 5.31 -2.61
C ILE A 210 -3.95 6.10 -1.38
N ASP A 211 -2.99 6.51 -0.56
CA ASP A 211 -3.22 7.46 0.53
C ASP A 211 -2.90 8.86 -0.01
N ALA A 212 -3.88 9.76 0.03
CA ALA A 212 -3.74 11.08 -0.58
C ALA A 212 -4.59 12.15 0.12
N THR A 213 -4.12 13.39 0.00
CA THR A 213 -4.94 14.59 0.21
C THR A 213 -5.52 15.06 -1.13
N PRO A 214 -6.39 16.08 -1.16
CA PRO A 214 -6.82 16.70 -2.42
C PRO A 214 -5.69 17.32 -3.26
N GLN A 215 -4.50 17.54 -2.69
CA GLN A 215 -3.39 18.25 -3.34
C GLN A 215 -2.25 17.35 -3.76
N PHE A 216 -2.02 16.22 -3.10
CA PHE A 216 -0.89 15.33 -3.39
C PHE A 216 -1.11 13.91 -2.88
N VAL A 217 -0.47 12.96 -3.55
CA VAL A 217 -0.37 11.57 -3.11
C VAL A 217 0.66 11.47 -1.98
N ILE A 218 0.26 10.84 -0.88
CA ILE A 218 1.14 10.58 0.26
C ILE A 218 1.87 9.25 0.06
N GLU A 219 1.12 8.17 -0.20
CA GLU A 219 1.68 6.82 -0.28
C GLU A 219 0.82 5.92 -1.17
N VAL A 220 1.46 4.91 -1.75
CA VAL A 220 0.79 3.81 -2.45
C VAL A 220 1.18 2.51 -1.77
N ASN A 221 0.23 1.61 -1.58
CA ASN A 221 0.47 0.34 -0.91
C ASN A 221 -0.16 -0.81 -1.69
N PRO A 222 0.44 -2.03 -1.68
CA PRO A 222 -0.19 -3.20 -2.27
C PRO A 222 -1.49 -3.54 -1.52
N GLY A 223 -2.52 -3.90 -2.27
CA GLY A 223 -3.84 -4.19 -1.71
C GLY A 223 -3.85 -5.43 -0.82
N GLU A 224 -2.98 -6.38 -1.10
CA GLU A 224 -2.85 -7.63 -0.35
C GLU A 224 -2.64 -7.41 1.14
N SER A 225 -1.81 -6.43 1.50
CA SER A 225 -1.41 -6.13 2.87
C SER A 225 -1.95 -4.82 3.42
N SER A 226 -2.76 -4.10 2.66
CA SER A 226 -3.37 -2.85 3.12
C SER A 226 -4.56 -3.12 4.02
N ASP A 227 -4.59 -2.48 5.18
CA ASP A 227 -5.76 -2.50 6.07
C ASP A 227 -6.87 -1.56 5.57
N ARG A 228 -8.03 -1.63 6.21
CA ARG A 228 -9.19 -0.79 5.90
C ARG A 228 -9.11 0.60 6.53
N HIS A 229 -8.03 0.92 7.25
CA HIS A 229 -7.87 2.14 8.04
C HIS A 229 -8.94 2.34 9.12
N GLY A 230 -9.40 1.25 9.75
CA GLY A 230 -10.33 1.29 10.89
C GLY A 230 -11.68 1.98 10.65
N GLU A 231 -11.79 2.73 9.58
CA GLU A 231 -12.90 3.60 9.24
C GLU A 231 -13.90 2.95 8.28
N ASN A 232 -13.47 2.00 7.46
CA ASN A 232 -14.34 1.24 6.58
C ASN A 232 -14.82 -0.03 7.28
N SER A 233 -16.13 -0.27 7.30
CA SER A 233 -16.60 -1.58 7.76
C SER A 233 -16.15 -2.68 6.79
N ALA A 234 -16.01 -3.90 7.30
CA ALA A 234 -15.69 -5.05 6.47
C ALA A 234 -16.77 -5.31 5.39
N GLU A 235 -18.03 -5.01 5.72
CA GLU A 235 -19.18 -5.13 4.81
C GLU A 235 -19.08 -4.13 3.65
N LEU A 236 -18.74 -2.87 3.92
CA LEU A 236 -18.55 -1.85 2.89
C LEU A 236 -17.40 -2.25 1.96
N PHE A 237 -16.29 -2.70 2.52
CA PHE A 237 -15.15 -3.19 1.74
C PHE A 237 -15.53 -4.41 0.88
N ALA A 238 -16.26 -5.38 1.46
CA ALA A 238 -16.76 -6.53 0.72
C ALA A 238 -17.70 -6.12 -0.43
N SER A 239 -18.54 -5.09 -0.24
CA SER A 239 -19.42 -4.58 -1.30
C SER A 239 -18.65 -3.96 -2.47
N TRP A 240 -17.61 -3.18 -2.20
CA TRP A 240 -16.71 -2.64 -3.23
C TRP A 240 -15.98 -3.75 -3.99
N PHE A 241 -15.51 -4.75 -3.24
CA PHE A 241 -14.84 -5.90 -3.81
C PHE A 241 -15.75 -6.69 -4.73
N PHE A 242 -17.00 -6.92 -4.31
CA PHE A 242 -18.02 -7.56 -5.13
C PHE A 242 -18.31 -6.76 -6.40
N ASP A 243 -18.54 -5.44 -6.28
CA ASP A 243 -18.78 -4.56 -7.44
C ASP A 243 -17.59 -4.57 -8.43
N ALA A 244 -16.36 -4.57 -7.94
CA ALA A 244 -15.17 -4.50 -8.79
C ALA A 244 -14.88 -5.80 -9.56
N PHE A 245 -15.06 -6.95 -8.92
CA PHE A 245 -14.57 -8.22 -9.44
C PHE A 245 -15.67 -9.20 -9.82
N PHE A 246 -16.92 -9.04 -9.35
CA PHE A 246 -17.97 -10.03 -9.53
C PHE A 246 -19.24 -9.49 -10.20
N ALA A 247 -19.57 -8.20 -10.12
CA ALA A 247 -20.84 -7.67 -10.60
C ALA A 247 -21.04 -7.69 -12.13
N ASN A 248 -19.95 -7.80 -12.92
CA ASN A 248 -20.00 -7.75 -14.38
C ASN A 248 -19.47 -9.03 -15.07
N ASN A 249 -19.44 -10.14 -14.37
CA ASN A 249 -19.02 -11.46 -14.91
C ASN A 249 -20.18 -12.42 -15.02
#